data_eb5b3dfe288632b187ec178b65552bdd
#
_entry.id   eb5b3dfe288632b187ec178b65552bdd
#
_cell.length_a   1.000
_cell.length_b   1.000
_cell.length_c   1.000
_cell.angle_alpha   90.00
_cell.angle_beta   90.00
_cell.angle_gamma   90.00
#
_symmetry.space_group_name_H-M   'P 1'
#
loop_
_entity.id
_entity.type
_entity.pdbx_description
1 polymer ?
#
loop_
_entity_poly.entity_id
_entity_poly.type
_entity_poly.pdbx_seq_one_letter_code
_entity_poly.pdbx_strand_id
1 'polypeptide(L)'
;MKLAVFDCDGTLVDGQADVCWAMERAFTRAGLPAPDNHAVRRIVGLSLPAAVRALAPTLSDEQNRAVTEFYRSSFRARREEGLLDEPLYDGIADLLRSLHAGGWSLAVATGKSDRGLAACLAAHGIADLFTSLQTADRHPSKPHPAMLEAALFEAGAQPEEAVMIGDTSFDMLMARSIGVAAIGVGWGYHGAGELLASGAAAVVETADALAAALEETLP
;
A
#
# COMPACT_ATOMS: atom_id res chain seq x y z
N MET A 1 19.49 -3.50 -13.73
CA MET A 1 18.74 -2.37 -13.10
C MET A 1 18.24 -2.85 -11.76
N LYS A 2 18.13 -1.99 -10.73
CA LYS A 2 17.52 -2.36 -9.46
C LYS A 2 16.23 -1.56 -9.29
N LEU A 3 15.08 -2.24 -9.09
CA LEU A 3 13.77 -1.62 -8.89
C LEU A 3 13.20 -2.00 -7.52
N ALA A 4 12.90 -1.01 -6.68
CA ALA A 4 12.15 -1.19 -5.44
C ALA A 4 10.72 -0.70 -5.62
N VAL A 5 9.74 -1.60 -5.47
CA VAL A 5 8.31 -1.27 -5.57
C VAL A 5 7.70 -1.31 -4.18
N PHE A 6 7.17 -0.19 -3.71
CA PHE A 6 6.61 -0.05 -2.37
C PHE A 6 5.08 -0.05 -2.38
N ASP A 7 4.46 -0.67 -1.39
CA ASP A 7 3.11 -0.25 -1.01
C ASP A 7 3.18 1.10 -0.29
N CYS A 8 2.03 1.73 -0.05
CA CYS A 8 1.94 3.03 0.59
C CYS A 8 1.45 2.92 2.04
N ASP A 9 0.17 2.53 2.25
CA ASP A 9 -0.44 2.44 3.57
C ASP A 9 0.12 1.25 4.35
N GLY A 10 0.66 1.50 5.54
CA GLY A 10 1.30 0.47 6.36
C GLY A 10 2.76 0.17 5.98
N THR A 11 3.24 0.71 4.86
CA THR A 11 4.62 0.52 4.39
C THR A 11 5.40 1.83 4.37
N LEU A 12 4.95 2.84 3.65
CA LEU A 12 5.56 4.18 3.62
C LEU A 12 4.99 5.07 4.72
N VAL A 13 3.67 5.05 4.92
CA VAL A 13 2.95 5.95 5.84
C VAL A 13 2.06 5.19 6.82
N ASP A 14 1.91 5.74 8.03
CA ASP A 14 0.95 5.29 9.03
C ASP A 14 -0.35 6.10 8.92
N GLY A 15 -1.28 5.64 8.10
CA GLY A 15 -2.62 6.20 7.95
C GLY A 15 -3.70 5.46 8.73
N GLN A 16 -3.33 4.54 9.63
CA GLN A 16 -4.23 3.58 10.27
C GLN A 16 -5.45 4.22 10.95
N ALA A 17 -5.22 5.30 11.72
CA ALA A 17 -6.27 5.97 12.46
C ALA A 17 -7.33 6.57 11.51
N ASP A 18 -6.89 7.21 10.43
CA ASP A 18 -7.75 7.86 9.46
C ASP A 18 -8.51 6.86 8.58
N VAL A 19 -7.88 5.75 8.23
CA VAL A 19 -8.53 4.64 7.51
C VAL A 19 -9.66 4.03 8.34
N CYS A 20 -9.41 3.71 9.62
CA CYS A 20 -10.43 3.18 10.53
C CYS A 20 -11.58 4.17 10.72
N TRP A 21 -11.27 5.44 10.99
CA TRP A 21 -12.25 6.50 11.16
C TRP A 21 -13.12 6.71 9.91
N ALA A 22 -12.52 6.76 8.73
CA ALA A 22 -13.26 6.95 7.49
C ALA A 22 -14.17 5.74 7.16
N MET A 23 -13.71 4.53 7.47
CA MET A 23 -14.48 3.31 7.26
C MET A 23 -15.70 3.25 8.20
N GLU A 24 -15.52 3.56 9.49
CA GLU A 24 -16.60 3.66 10.47
C GLU A 24 -17.67 4.67 9.99
N ARG A 25 -17.26 5.87 9.60
CA ARG A 25 -18.16 6.90 9.10
C ARG A 25 -18.90 6.49 7.84
N ALA A 26 -18.22 5.83 6.92
CA ALA A 26 -18.82 5.38 5.65
C ALA A 26 -19.94 4.35 5.90
N PHE A 27 -19.68 3.38 6.75
CA PHE A 27 -20.69 2.38 7.12
C PHE A 27 -21.86 3.00 7.87
N THR A 28 -21.57 3.81 8.89
CA THR A 28 -22.61 4.52 9.66
C THR A 28 -23.51 5.38 8.76
N ARG A 29 -22.90 6.13 7.82
CA ARG A 29 -23.65 6.96 6.86
C ARG A 29 -24.51 6.14 5.89
N ALA A 30 -24.09 4.93 5.59
CA ALA A 30 -24.85 3.96 4.79
C ALA A 30 -25.96 3.26 5.58
N GLY A 31 -26.14 3.55 6.88
CA GLY A 31 -27.08 2.87 7.76
C GLY A 31 -26.66 1.44 8.13
N LEU A 32 -25.37 1.13 8.03
CA LEU A 32 -24.79 -0.18 8.32
C LEU A 32 -24.07 -0.14 9.67
N PRO A 33 -23.96 -1.30 10.37
CA PRO A 33 -23.11 -1.40 11.56
C PRO A 33 -21.65 -1.03 11.22
N ALA A 34 -21.01 -0.24 12.09
CA ALA A 34 -19.59 0.07 11.95
C ALA A 34 -18.76 -1.22 12.01
N PRO A 35 -17.80 -1.41 11.11
CA PRO A 35 -16.91 -2.57 11.16
C PRO A 35 -15.95 -2.48 12.34
N ASP A 36 -15.50 -3.61 12.83
CA ASP A 36 -14.45 -3.69 13.83
C ASP A 36 -13.12 -3.16 13.26
N ASN A 37 -12.39 -2.36 14.04
CA ASN A 37 -11.13 -1.77 13.61
C ASN A 37 -10.06 -2.82 13.28
N HIS A 38 -10.05 -3.96 13.97
CA HIS A 38 -9.12 -5.04 13.62
C HIS A 38 -9.47 -5.62 12.23
N ALA A 39 -10.75 -5.82 11.93
CA ALA A 39 -11.20 -6.26 10.62
C ALA A 39 -10.84 -5.24 9.52
N VAL A 40 -10.99 -3.93 9.80
CA VAL A 40 -10.59 -2.86 8.86
C VAL A 40 -9.10 -2.93 8.55
N ARG A 41 -8.25 -3.08 9.58
CA ARG A 41 -6.79 -3.20 9.38
C ARG A 41 -6.41 -4.39 8.51
N ARG A 42 -7.13 -5.50 8.63
CA ARG A 42 -6.87 -6.73 7.89
C ARG A 42 -7.12 -6.64 6.38
N ILE A 43 -7.85 -5.62 5.94
CA ILE A 43 -8.20 -5.43 4.51
C ILE A 43 -7.50 -4.23 3.88
N VAL A 44 -6.67 -3.50 4.62
CA VAL A 44 -5.83 -2.45 4.06
C VAL A 44 -4.88 -3.07 3.02
N GLY A 45 -4.57 -2.32 1.96
CA GLY A 45 -3.83 -2.83 0.80
C GLY A 45 -4.73 -3.27 -0.36
N LEU A 46 -5.99 -3.66 -0.08
CA LEU A 46 -6.98 -3.89 -1.14
C LEU A 46 -7.47 -2.57 -1.74
N SER A 47 -8.01 -2.64 -2.96
CA SER A 47 -8.80 -1.52 -3.51
C SER A 47 -10.03 -1.27 -2.63
N LEU A 48 -10.45 -0.02 -2.50
CA LEU A 48 -11.55 0.34 -1.59
C LEU A 48 -12.85 -0.44 -1.85
N PRO A 49 -13.31 -0.67 -3.10
CA PRO A 49 -14.48 -1.52 -3.34
C PRO A 49 -14.29 -2.98 -2.89
N ALA A 50 -13.08 -3.53 -3.04
CA ALA A 50 -12.74 -4.88 -2.59
C ALA A 50 -12.69 -4.95 -1.05
N ALA A 51 -12.13 -3.94 -0.39
CA ALA A 51 -12.10 -3.79 1.05
C ALA A 51 -13.53 -3.74 1.65
N VAL A 52 -14.42 -2.92 1.09
CA VAL A 52 -15.83 -2.86 1.50
C VAL A 52 -16.52 -4.20 1.30
N ARG A 53 -16.27 -4.88 0.18
CA ARG A 53 -16.83 -6.21 -0.11
C ARG A 53 -16.35 -7.26 0.90
N ALA A 54 -15.08 -7.20 1.30
CA ALA A 54 -14.50 -8.11 2.30
C ALA A 54 -15.10 -7.89 3.69
N LEU A 55 -15.34 -6.64 4.09
CA LEU A 55 -15.96 -6.30 5.38
C LEU A 55 -17.45 -6.63 5.43
N ALA A 56 -18.15 -6.51 4.31
CA ALA A 56 -19.60 -6.72 4.23
C ALA A 56 -19.98 -7.47 2.93
N PRO A 57 -19.75 -8.79 2.86
CA PRO A 57 -19.90 -9.58 1.64
C PRO A 57 -21.35 -9.67 1.13
N THR A 58 -22.33 -9.39 1.98
CA THR A 58 -23.76 -9.46 1.63
C THR A 58 -24.33 -8.19 1.01
N LEU A 59 -23.54 -7.11 0.94
CA LEU A 59 -23.98 -5.86 0.31
C LEU A 59 -24.25 -6.04 -1.19
N SER A 60 -25.29 -5.41 -1.70
CA SER A 60 -25.46 -5.24 -3.13
C SER A 60 -24.33 -4.38 -3.74
N ASP A 61 -24.14 -4.44 -5.05
CA ASP A 61 -23.14 -3.59 -5.72
C ASP A 61 -23.46 -2.09 -5.57
N GLU A 62 -24.73 -1.72 -5.49
CA GLU A 62 -25.14 -0.34 -5.23
C GLU A 62 -24.75 0.11 -3.82
N GLN A 63 -25.02 -0.72 -2.81
CA GLN A 63 -24.61 -0.45 -1.43
C GLN A 63 -23.09 -0.36 -1.29
N ASN A 64 -22.35 -1.28 -1.92
CA ASN A 64 -20.89 -1.23 -1.94
C ASN A 64 -20.37 0.08 -2.53
N ARG A 65 -20.92 0.51 -3.68
CA ARG A 65 -20.58 1.80 -4.29
C ARG A 65 -20.90 2.99 -3.38
N ALA A 66 -22.03 2.97 -2.69
CA ALA A 66 -22.41 4.03 -1.76
C ALA A 66 -21.43 4.14 -0.58
N VAL A 67 -21.09 3.01 0.06
CA VAL A 67 -20.09 2.99 1.13
C VAL A 67 -18.72 3.47 0.65
N THR A 68 -18.30 3.01 -0.53
CA THR A 68 -17.04 3.44 -1.17
C THR A 68 -17.01 4.96 -1.36
N GLU A 69 -18.08 5.55 -1.84
CA GLU A 69 -18.15 7.01 -2.05
C GLU A 69 -18.21 7.77 -0.72
N PHE A 70 -18.91 7.25 0.28
CA PHE A 70 -18.92 7.85 1.62
C PHE A 70 -17.54 7.85 2.27
N TYR A 71 -16.77 6.76 2.11
CA TYR A 71 -15.38 6.71 2.55
C TYR A 71 -14.54 7.79 1.85
N ARG A 72 -14.58 7.84 0.51
CA ARG A 72 -13.84 8.83 -0.28
C ARG A 72 -14.17 10.27 0.12
N SER A 73 -15.45 10.56 0.32
CA SER A 73 -15.90 11.90 0.73
C SER A 73 -15.45 12.25 2.15
N SER A 74 -15.48 11.29 3.08
CA SER A 74 -15.01 11.49 4.45
C SER A 74 -13.50 11.75 4.50
N PHE A 75 -12.71 10.97 3.77
CA PHE A 75 -11.27 11.15 3.66
C PHE A 75 -10.89 12.51 3.03
N ARG A 76 -11.65 12.91 2.00
CA ARG A 76 -11.46 14.22 1.34
C ARG A 76 -11.76 15.38 2.30
N ALA A 77 -12.88 15.34 3.00
CA ALA A 77 -13.27 16.38 3.95
C ALA A 77 -12.20 16.53 5.04
N ARG A 78 -11.72 15.40 5.62
CA ARG A 78 -10.68 15.40 6.64
C ARG A 78 -9.36 15.99 6.15
N ARG A 79 -9.00 15.75 4.89
CA ARG A 79 -7.82 16.37 4.25
C ARG A 79 -8.01 17.88 4.05
N GLU A 80 -9.18 18.32 3.58
CA GLU A 80 -9.51 19.74 3.36
C GLU A 80 -9.54 20.53 4.68
N GLU A 81 -9.92 19.89 5.78
CA GLU A 81 -9.91 20.42 7.14
C GLU A 81 -8.50 20.42 7.78
N GLY A 82 -7.50 19.82 7.13
CA GLY A 82 -6.14 19.71 7.67
C GLY A 82 -6.02 18.74 8.85
N LEU A 83 -6.95 17.81 8.98
CA LEU A 83 -7.03 16.85 10.08
C LEU A 83 -6.51 15.46 9.70
N LEU A 84 -6.12 15.25 8.43
CA LEU A 84 -5.55 13.99 7.96
C LEU A 84 -4.11 13.86 8.48
N ASP A 85 -3.83 12.75 9.15
CA ASP A 85 -2.51 12.45 9.70
C ASP A 85 -2.02 11.11 9.14
N GLU A 86 -1.10 11.19 8.18
CA GLU A 86 -0.48 10.04 7.52
C GLU A 86 1.06 10.21 7.59
N PRO A 87 1.70 10.19 8.77
CA PRO A 87 3.15 10.38 8.88
C PRO A 87 3.90 9.25 8.16
N LEU A 88 5.08 9.57 7.63
CA LEU A 88 6.02 8.54 7.18
C LEU A 88 6.49 7.72 8.39
N TYR A 89 6.66 6.41 8.19
CA TYR A 89 7.36 5.60 9.18
C TYR A 89 8.81 6.06 9.36
N ASP A 90 9.35 5.83 10.54
CA ASP A 90 10.69 6.25 10.91
C ASP A 90 11.76 5.75 9.92
N GLY A 91 12.59 6.67 9.44
CA GLY A 91 13.70 6.38 8.51
C GLY A 91 13.31 6.20 7.05
N ILE A 92 12.01 6.11 6.70
CA ILE A 92 11.56 5.86 5.31
C ILE A 92 11.99 6.98 4.37
N ALA A 93 11.87 8.25 4.76
CA ALA A 93 12.28 9.35 3.88
C ALA A 93 13.76 9.28 3.51
N ASP A 94 14.62 8.96 4.48
CA ASP A 94 16.06 8.88 4.27
C ASP A 94 16.43 7.63 3.47
N LEU A 95 15.76 6.50 3.71
CA LEU A 95 15.90 5.27 2.92
C LEU A 95 15.59 5.54 1.45
N LEU A 96 14.43 6.14 1.12
CA LEU A 96 14.02 6.42 -0.25
C LEU A 96 15.04 7.31 -0.97
N ARG A 97 15.53 8.37 -0.30
CA ARG A 97 16.56 9.26 -0.85
C ARG A 97 17.88 8.54 -1.08
N SER A 98 18.28 7.68 -0.13
CA SER A 98 19.51 6.88 -0.23
C SER A 98 19.44 5.88 -1.39
N LEU A 99 18.35 5.16 -1.53
CA LEU A 99 18.14 4.22 -2.64
C LEU A 99 18.18 4.96 -3.99
N HIS A 100 17.46 6.09 -4.09
CA HIS A 100 17.44 6.89 -5.31
C HIS A 100 18.86 7.40 -5.66
N ALA A 101 19.60 7.94 -4.69
CA ALA A 101 20.99 8.36 -4.88
C ALA A 101 21.94 7.21 -5.23
N GLY A 102 21.63 5.99 -4.73
CA GLY A 102 22.35 4.75 -5.04
C GLY A 102 22.02 4.16 -6.42
N GLY A 103 21.15 4.82 -7.20
CA GLY A 103 20.80 4.39 -8.56
C GLY A 103 19.66 3.36 -8.64
N TRP A 104 18.91 3.15 -7.57
CA TRP A 104 17.69 2.39 -7.62
C TRP A 104 16.57 3.19 -8.29
N SER A 105 15.81 2.54 -9.15
CA SER A 105 14.49 3.02 -9.57
C SER A 105 13.48 2.73 -8.46
N LEU A 106 12.61 3.69 -8.16
CA LEU A 106 11.57 3.53 -7.13
C LEU A 106 10.20 3.58 -7.78
N ALA A 107 9.30 2.72 -7.34
CA ALA A 107 7.91 2.69 -7.78
C ALA A 107 6.96 2.48 -6.61
N VAL A 108 5.68 2.80 -6.81
CA VAL A 108 4.61 2.50 -5.87
C VAL A 108 3.58 1.60 -6.53
N ALA A 109 3.10 0.59 -5.79
CA ALA A 109 1.94 -0.22 -6.15
C ALA A 109 1.00 -0.30 -4.94
N THR A 110 -0.16 0.39 -4.99
CA THR A 110 -1.00 0.64 -3.81
C THR A 110 -2.49 0.52 -4.04
N GLY A 111 -3.22 0.15 -2.98
CA GLY A 111 -4.69 0.21 -2.92
C GLY A 111 -5.27 1.63 -2.87
N LYS A 112 -4.45 2.67 -2.67
CA LYS A 112 -4.88 4.08 -2.73
C LYS A 112 -5.40 4.45 -4.13
N SER A 113 -6.21 5.53 -4.17
CA SER A 113 -6.55 6.21 -5.42
C SER A 113 -5.39 7.07 -5.94
N ASP A 114 -5.41 7.40 -7.22
CA ASP A 114 -4.43 8.33 -7.84
C ASP A 114 -4.32 9.65 -7.07
N ARG A 115 -5.46 10.25 -6.74
CA ARG A 115 -5.51 11.50 -5.98
C ARG A 115 -4.97 11.34 -4.55
N GLY A 116 -5.27 10.21 -3.91
CA GLY A 116 -4.83 9.91 -2.55
C GLY A 116 -3.32 9.75 -2.48
N LEU A 117 -2.76 8.98 -3.40
CA LEU A 117 -1.31 8.76 -3.49
C LEU A 117 -0.57 10.05 -3.81
N ALA A 118 -0.99 10.78 -4.84
CA ALA A 118 -0.34 12.04 -5.24
C ALA A 118 -0.31 13.06 -4.08
N ALA A 119 -1.42 13.21 -3.35
CA ALA A 119 -1.49 14.11 -2.21
C ALA A 119 -0.58 13.66 -1.05
N CYS A 120 -0.52 12.35 -0.78
CA CYS A 120 0.34 11.78 0.26
C CYS A 120 1.83 12.02 -0.06
N LEU A 121 2.28 11.65 -1.26
CA LEU A 121 3.68 11.80 -1.66
C LEU A 121 4.10 13.28 -1.72
N ALA A 122 3.22 14.17 -2.17
CA ALA A 122 3.46 15.61 -2.20
C ALA A 122 3.58 16.21 -0.80
N ALA A 123 2.74 15.80 0.15
CA ALA A 123 2.79 16.26 1.55
C ALA A 123 4.14 15.97 2.22
N HIS A 124 4.80 14.86 1.82
CA HIS A 124 6.10 14.45 2.35
C HIS A 124 7.30 14.88 1.48
N GLY A 125 7.06 15.53 0.33
CA GLY A 125 8.14 15.97 -0.57
C GLY A 125 8.97 14.82 -1.15
N ILE A 126 8.32 13.68 -1.43
CA ILE A 126 8.97 12.47 -1.96
C ILE A 126 8.42 12.04 -3.33
N ALA A 127 7.49 12.80 -3.91
CA ALA A 127 6.86 12.43 -5.18
C ALA A 127 7.86 12.26 -6.33
N ASP A 128 8.86 13.12 -6.42
CA ASP A 128 9.87 13.14 -7.50
C ASP A 128 10.87 11.97 -7.42
N LEU A 129 10.85 11.19 -6.33
CA LEU A 129 11.73 10.02 -6.19
C LEU A 129 11.22 8.81 -6.97
N PHE A 130 9.93 8.78 -7.31
CA PHE A 130 9.28 7.61 -7.92
C PHE A 130 9.14 7.76 -9.43
N THR A 131 9.57 6.74 -10.16
CA THR A 131 9.48 6.66 -11.62
C THR A 131 8.15 6.07 -12.10
N SER A 132 7.46 5.31 -11.25
CA SER A 132 6.17 4.69 -11.56
C SER A 132 5.25 4.74 -10.35
N LEU A 133 3.97 5.09 -10.57
CA LEU A 133 2.94 5.15 -9.54
C LEU A 133 1.72 4.34 -10.01
N GLN A 134 1.51 3.17 -9.43
CA GLN A 134 0.42 2.26 -9.77
C GLN A 134 -0.62 2.22 -8.65
N THR A 135 -1.88 2.44 -8.99
CA THR A 135 -2.97 2.61 -8.02
C THR A 135 -4.17 1.73 -8.34
N ALA A 136 -5.05 1.56 -7.36
CA ALA A 136 -6.30 0.84 -7.51
C ALA A 136 -7.34 1.52 -8.44
N ASP A 137 -7.11 2.76 -8.85
CA ASP A 137 -8.00 3.42 -9.83
C ASP A 137 -7.77 2.91 -11.25
N ARG A 138 -6.57 2.35 -11.53
CA ARG A 138 -6.15 1.91 -12.87
C ARG A 138 -6.03 0.40 -13.02
N HIS A 139 -6.00 -0.33 -11.92
CA HIS A 139 -5.72 -1.77 -11.91
C HIS A 139 -6.70 -2.55 -11.04
N PRO A 140 -6.86 -3.87 -11.29
CA PRO A 140 -7.49 -4.77 -10.34
C PRO A 140 -6.80 -4.73 -8.99
N SER A 141 -7.59 -5.00 -7.92
CA SER A 141 -7.07 -5.03 -6.54
C SER A 141 -5.97 -6.08 -6.35
N LYS A 142 -4.97 -5.78 -5.53
CA LYS A 142 -4.08 -6.80 -4.97
C LYS A 142 -4.91 -7.98 -4.43
N PRO A 143 -4.46 -9.21 -4.55
CA PRO A 143 -3.14 -9.68 -5.02
C PRO A 143 -3.03 -9.89 -6.54
N HIS A 144 -3.89 -9.27 -7.35
CA HIS A 144 -3.77 -9.34 -8.81
C HIS A 144 -2.46 -8.65 -9.26
N PRO A 145 -1.65 -9.27 -10.16
CA PRO A 145 -0.30 -8.77 -10.48
C PRO A 145 -0.25 -7.48 -11.29
N ALA A 146 -1.34 -7.03 -11.88
CA ALA A 146 -1.35 -5.94 -12.87
C ALA A 146 -0.66 -4.64 -12.42
N MET A 147 -0.76 -4.26 -11.12
CA MET A 147 -0.06 -3.08 -10.62
C MET A 147 1.46 -3.26 -10.68
N LEU A 148 1.95 -4.44 -10.27
CA LEU A 148 3.36 -4.74 -10.24
C LEU A 148 3.91 -4.94 -11.65
N GLU A 149 3.17 -5.62 -12.54
CA GLU A 149 3.51 -5.75 -13.96
C GLU A 149 3.64 -4.36 -14.63
N ALA A 150 2.72 -3.44 -14.34
CA ALA A 150 2.78 -2.07 -14.86
C ALA A 150 3.98 -1.30 -14.32
N ALA A 151 4.32 -1.46 -13.03
CA ALA A 151 5.51 -0.84 -12.44
C ALA A 151 6.80 -1.36 -13.09
N LEU A 152 6.91 -2.69 -13.30
CA LEU A 152 8.02 -3.30 -14.02
C LEU A 152 8.15 -2.74 -15.44
N PHE A 153 7.04 -2.70 -16.18
CA PHE A 153 7.00 -2.21 -17.56
C PHE A 153 7.44 -0.74 -17.66
N GLU A 154 6.90 0.15 -16.82
CA GLU A 154 7.23 1.57 -16.83
C GLU A 154 8.70 1.84 -16.43
N ALA A 155 9.23 1.04 -15.49
CA ALA A 155 10.64 1.11 -15.11
C ALA A 155 11.59 0.45 -16.12
N GLY A 156 11.08 -0.40 -17.01
CA GLY A 156 11.89 -1.21 -17.92
C GLY A 156 12.65 -2.34 -17.23
N ALA A 157 12.14 -2.83 -16.09
CA ALA A 157 12.75 -3.86 -15.27
C ALA A 157 12.16 -5.24 -15.54
N GLN A 158 12.98 -6.29 -15.37
CA GLN A 158 12.52 -7.67 -15.34
C GLN A 158 12.16 -8.08 -13.90
N PRO A 159 11.35 -9.14 -13.69
CA PRO A 159 11.01 -9.62 -12.34
C PRO A 159 12.22 -9.86 -11.43
N GLU A 160 13.31 -10.37 -11.97
CA GLU A 160 14.54 -10.68 -11.24
C GLU A 160 15.34 -9.43 -10.85
N GLU A 161 15.01 -8.27 -11.41
CA GLU A 161 15.62 -6.98 -11.14
C GLU A 161 14.79 -6.12 -10.16
N ALA A 162 13.70 -6.69 -9.63
CA ALA A 162 12.73 -5.98 -8.80
C ALA A 162 12.49 -6.66 -7.45
N VAL A 163 12.17 -5.83 -6.44
CA VAL A 163 11.70 -6.28 -5.13
C VAL A 163 10.42 -5.53 -4.79
N MET A 164 9.38 -6.26 -4.36
CA MET A 164 8.17 -5.70 -3.77
C MET A 164 8.35 -5.56 -2.26
N ILE A 165 8.08 -4.38 -1.73
CA ILE A 165 8.10 -4.05 -0.31
C ILE A 165 6.68 -3.76 0.14
N GLY A 166 6.17 -4.51 1.12
CA GLY A 166 4.81 -4.34 1.61
C GLY A 166 4.61 -4.94 2.99
N ASP A 167 3.52 -4.56 3.61
CA ASP A 167 3.16 -4.97 4.97
C ASP A 167 1.98 -5.93 5.02
N THR A 168 1.44 -6.32 3.85
CA THR A 168 0.30 -7.23 3.79
C THR A 168 0.60 -8.50 2.99
N SER A 169 -0.16 -9.58 3.29
CA SER A 169 -0.12 -10.80 2.51
C SER A 169 -0.51 -10.58 1.04
N PHE A 170 -1.28 -9.54 0.75
CA PHE A 170 -1.68 -9.19 -0.63
C PHE A 170 -0.48 -8.77 -1.48
N ASP A 171 0.47 -8.05 -0.90
CA ASP A 171 1.73 -7.64 -1.54
C ASP A 171 2.60 -8.85 -1.87
N MET A 172 2.77 -9.70 -0.88
CA MET A 172 3.58 -10.92 -1.00
C MET A 172 3.02 -11.87 -2.07
N LEU A 173 1.70 -12.08 -2.06
CA LEU A 173 1.03 -12.94 -3.06
C LEU A 173 1.08 -12.32 -4.46
N MET A 174 0.95 -11.00 -4.58
CA MET A 174 1.09 -10.27 -5.85
C MET A 174 2.49 -10.49 -6.43
N ALA A 175 3.54 -10.24 -5.66
CA ALA A 175 4.92 -10.41 -6.08
C ALA A 175 5.23 -11.86 -6.48
N ARG A 176 4.85 -12.81 -5.63
CA ARG A 176 5.04 -14.24 -5.87
C ARG A 176 4.40 -14.72 -7.18
N SER A 177 3.24 -14.17 -7.53
CA SER A 177 2.48 -14.61 -8.72
C SER A 177 3.20 -14.39 -10.04
N ILE A 178 4.17 -13.46 -10.07
CA ILE A 178 4.97 -13.11 -11.26
C ILE A 178 6.48 -13.26 -11.02
N GLY A 179 6.88 -13.95 -9.95
CA GLY A 179 8.30 -14.28 -9.69
C GLY A 179 9.15 -13.10 -9.19
N VAL A 180 8.54 -12.01 -8.74
CA VAL A 180 9.25 -10.89 -8.08
C VAL A 180 9.54 -11.25 -6.64
N ALA A 181 10.76 -10.99 -6.17
CA ALA A 181 11.12 -11.14 -4.76
C ALA A 181 10.30 -10.17 -3.89
N ALA A 182 9.94 -10.57 -2.67
CA ALA A 182 9.17 -9.74 -1.75
C ALA A 182 9.83 -9.66 -0.38
N ILE A 183 9.87 -8.45 0.19
CA ILE A 183 10.30 -8.19 1.57
C ILE A 183 9.08 -7.66 2.33
N GLY A 184 8.75 -8.31 3.44
CA GLY A 184 7.73 -7.86 4.36
C GLY A 184 8.27 -6.81 5.32
N VAL A 185 7.44 -5.82 5.70
CA VAL A 185 7.76 -4.88 6.77
C VAL A 185 6.83 -5.15 7.96
N GLY A 186 7.43 -5.29 9.16
CA GLY A 186 6.74 -5.74 10.37
C GLY A 186 6.04 -4.63 11.15
N TRP A 187 6.23 -3.36 10.77
CA TRP A 187 5.58 -2.20 11.41
C TRP A 187 4.15 -1.92 10.90
N GLY A 188 3.68 -2.65 9.87
CA GLY A 188 2.38 -2.44 9.24
C GLY A 188 1.25 -3.30 9.82
N TYR A 189 0.34 -3.75 8.95
CA TYR A 189 -0.95 -4.34 9.35
C TYR A 189 -0.95 -5.85 9.55
N HIS A 190 -0.11 -6.61 8.81
CA HIS A 190 -0.06 -8.07 8.91
C HIS A 190 1.18 -8.54 9.67
N GLY A 191 1.02 -9.62 10.45
CA GLY A 191 2.11 -10.14 11.26
C GLY A 191 3.19 -10.87 10.44
N ALA A 192 4.42 -10.86 10.93
CA ALA A 192 5.59 -11.42 10.25
C ALA A 192 5.40 -12.88 9.80
N GLY A 193 4.80 -13.72 10.63
CA GLY A 193 4.51 -15.12 10.28
C GLY A 193 3.58 -15.27 9.08
N GLU A 194 2.61 -14.38 8.92
CA GLU A 194 1.70 -14.37 7.78
C GLU A 194 2.40 -13.88 6.51
N LEU A 195 3.23 -12.84 6.61
CA LEU A 195 4.01 -12.34 5.48
C LEU A 195 4.96 -13.42 4.95
N LEU A 196 5.68 -14.12 5.83
CA LEU A 196 6.54 -15.24 5.46
C LEU A 196 5.74 -16.38 4.81
N ALA A 197 4.61 -16.76 5.38
CA ALA A 197 3.75 -17.80 4.82
C ALA A 197 3.17 -17.42 3.44
N SER A 198 3.02 -16.13 3.17
CA SER A 198 2.51 -15.60 1.89
C SER A 198 3.61 -15.43 0.82
N GLY A 199 4.89 -15.62 1.18
CA GLY A 199 6.00 -15.62 0.23
C GLY A 199 7.03 -14.52 0.39
N ALA A 200 7.02 -13.78 1.51
CA ALA A 200 8.11 -12.87 1.83
C ALA A 200 9.42 -13.64 1.97
N ALA A 201 10.49 -13.19 1.33
CA ALA A 201 11.84 -13.74 1.50
C ALA A 201 12.42 -13.39 2.88
N ALA A 202 12.07 -12.22 3.40
CA ALA A 202 12.42 -11.74 4.72
C ALA A 202 11.33 -10.83 5.26
N VAL A 203 11.28 -10.65 6.59
CA VAL A 203 10.48 -9.60 7.25
C VAL A 203 11.42 -8.78 8.11
N VAL A 204 11.34 -7.46 7.99
CA VAL A 204 12.22 -6.50 8.66
C VAL A 204 11.43 -5.53 9.52
N GLU A 205 12.04 -5.03 10.60
CA GLU A 205 11.35 -4.21 11.60
C GLU A 205 11.79 -2.73 11.58
N THR A 206 12.78 -2.37 10.74
CA THR A 206 13.29 -0.99 10.63
C THR A 206 13.70 -0.66 9.21
N ALA A 207 13.74 0.65 8.87
CA ALA A 207 14.21 1.13 7.58
C ALA A 207 15.68 0.73 7.28
N ASP A 208 16.54 0.72 8.30
CA ASP A 208 17.93 0.30 8.15
C ASP A 208 18.04 -1.20 7.80
N ALA A 209 17.22 -2.03 8.47
CA ALA A 209 17.16 -3.46 8.14
C ALA A 209 16.58 -3.70 6.73
N LEU A 210 15.64 -2.85 6.30
CA LEU A 210 15.10 -2.89 4.93
C LEU A 210 16.18 -2.55 3.90
N ALA A 211 17.00 -1.51 4.15
CA ALA A 211 18.11 -1.15 3.28
C ALA A 211 19.08 -2.34 3.08
N ALA A 212 19.47 -2.99 4.17
CA ALA A 212 20.35 -4.16 4.13
C ALA A 212 19.72 -5.34 3.36
N ALA A 213 18.44 -5.64 3.63
CA ALA A 213 17.73 -6.72 2.97
C ALA A 213 17.56 -6.49 1.46
N LEU A 214 17.38 -5.24 1.02
CA LEU A 214 17.32 -4.88 -0.40
C LEU A 214 18.63 -5.15 -1.11
N GLU A 215 19.77 -4.77 -0.52
CA GLU A 215 21.10 -5.04 -1.11
C GLU A 215 21.44 -6.54 -1.11
N GLU A 216 20.97 -7.32 -0.13
CA GLU A 216 21.13 -8.78 -0.12
C GLU A 216 20.27 -9.47 -1.18
N THR A 217 19.07 -8.93 -1.45
CA THR A 217 18.12 -9.50 -2.41
C THR A 217 18.52 -9.21 -3.85
N LEU A 218 19.01 -8.01 -4.13
CA LEU A 218 19.51 -7.56 -5.44
C LEU A 218 20.93 -6.98 -5.27
N PRO A 219 21.97 -7.82 -5.24
CA PRO A 219 23.36 -7.41 -5.03
C PRO A 219 23.95 -6.55 -6.16
#